data_c358ea9ee78718c201de91e1ca40444e
#
_entry.id   c358ea9ee78718c201de91e1ca40444e
#
_cell.length_a   1.000
_cell.length_b   1.000
_cell.length_c   1.000
_cell.angle_alpha   90.00
_cell.angle_beta   90.00
_cell.angle_gamma   90.00
#
_symmetry.space_group_name_H-M   'P 1'
#
loop_
_entity.id
_entity.type
_entity.pdbx_description
1 polymer ?
#
loop_
_entity_poly.entity_id
_entity_poly.type
_entity_poly.pdbx_seq_one_letter_code
_entity_poly.pdbx_strand_id
1 'polypeptide(L)'
;MNKATEEALTKVPEVTLVFWIIKVLATTLGETGGDALSMTMHLGYLDSTIIFAVIFFAAVAIQIRAKQFHPMIYWITIIATTTVGTTLADFADRSLGIGYTGGASILFIMLMASLAIWRYTLGSVSINTVGSPKTELFYWVTIMFSQTLGTALGDWTADTAGLGYTGGALIFGALLLLVAAAYYRTKISHTVLFWTAFILTRPLGAVVGDFLDKPITSGGLDLSRIAASSVLLLAIAAMIVMFEQRAARLSH
;
A
#
# COMPACT_ATOMS: atom_id res chain seq x y z
N MET A 1 26.48 32.99 -15.59
CA MET A 1 25.27 32.14 -15.83
C MET A 1 25.06 31.30 -14.56
N ASN A 2 24.14 31.77 -13.72
CA ASN A 2 23.79 31.07 -12.48
C ASN A 2 23.17 29.72 -12.86
N LYS A 3 23.84 28.63 -12.52
CA LYS A 3 23.14 27.35 -12.33
C LYS A 3 22.23 27.57 -11.11
N ALA A 4 21.00 28.04 -11.39
CA ALA A 4 19.93 27.96 -10.41
C ALA A 4 19.94 26.52 -9.91
N THR A 5 20.07 26.37 -8.62
CA THR A 5 19.99 25.12 -7.87
C THR A 5 18.82 24.32 -8.46
N GLU A 6 19.09 23.27 -9.23
CA GLU A 6 18.08 22.28 -9.54
C GLU A 6 17.59 21.78 -8.18
N GLU A 7 16.40 22.23 -7.77
CA GLU A 7 15.76 21.71 -6.57
C GLU A 7 15.73 20.20 -6.71
N ALA A 8 16.50 19.52 -5.90
CA ALA A 8 16.53 18.07 -5.95
C ALA A 8 15.13 17.55 -5.57
N LEU A 9 14.50 16.82 -6.47
CA LEU A 9 13.17 16.25 -6.31
C LEU A 9 13.28 14.79 -5.93
N THR A 10 12.33 14.32 -5.14
CA THR A 10 12.21 12.89 -4.82
C THR A 10 11.56 12.14 -5.99
N LYS A 11 11.58 10.81 -5.94
CA LYS A 11 10.81 9.97 -6.86
C LYS A 11 9.48 9.51 -6.27
N VAL A 12 9.03 10.19 -5.22
CA VAL A 12 7.74 9.98 -4.54
C VAL A 12 6.85 11.18 -4.83
N PRO A 13 5.54 11.00 -5.08
CA PRO A 13 4.64 12.12 -5.30
C PRO A 13 4.46 12.96 -4.04
N GLU A 14 4.13 14.22 -4.22
CA GLU A 14 3.73 15.11 -3.15
C GLU A 14 2.48 14.55 -2.43
N VAL A 15 2.53 14.56 -1.09
CA VAL A 15 1.46 13.98 -0.25
C VAL A 15 0.31 14.97 -0.13
N THR A 16 -0.67 14.80 -1.00
CA THR A 16 -1.90 15.61 -1.08
C THR A 16 -3.12 14.77 -0.73
N LEU A 17 -4.31 15.38 -0.65
CA LEU A 17 -5.56 14.61 -0.53
C LEU A 17 -5.74 13.64 -1.70
N VAL A 18 -5.40 14.06 -2.93
CA VAL A 18 -5.46 13.20 -4.12
C VAL A 18 -4.55 11.99 -3.97
N PHE A 19 -3.33 12.17 -3.43
CA PHE A 19 -2.44 11.05 -3.12
C PHE A 19 -3.13 10.00 -2.22
N TRP A 20 -3.79 10.44 -1.15
CA TRP A 20 -4.45 9.52 -0.22
C TRP A 20 -5.66 8.82 -0.84
N ILE A 21 -6.44 9.53 -1.67
CA ILE A 21 -7.58 8.92 -2.39
C ILE A 21 -7.05 7.83 -3.35
N ILE A 22 -6.06 8.15 -4.20
CA ILE A 22 -5.47 7.15 -5.11
C ILE A 22 -4.87 5.99 -4.30
N LYS A 23 -4.23 6.27 -3.17
CA LYS A 23 -3.63 5.25 -2.31
C LYS A 23 -4.67 4.26 -1.77
N VAL A 24 -5.83 4.74 -1.29
CA VAL A 24 -6.93 3.87 -0.83
C VAL A 24 -7.49 3.07 -1.99
N LEU A 25 -7.77 3.70 -3.13
CA LEU A 25 -8.23 2.99 -4.33
C LEU A 25 -7.22 1.90 -4.77
N ALA A 26 -5.92 2.21 -4.74
CA ALA A 26 -4.87 1.26 -5.11
C ALA A 26 -4.78 0.07 -4.15
N THR A 27 -4.98 0.29 -2.84
CA THR A 27 -4.99 -0.79 -1.85
C THR A 27 -6.25 -1.65 -1.95
N THR A 28 -7.40 -1.06 -2.26
CA THR A 28 -8.64 -1.79 -2.56
C THR A 28 -8.50 -2.60 -3.85
N LEU A 29 -7.91 -2.02 -4.91
CA LEU A 29 -7.60 -2.74 -6.15
C LEU A 29 -6.63 -3.90 -5.90
N GLY A 30 -5.64 -3.72 -5.03
CA GLY A 30 -4.71 -4.79 -4.66
C GLY A 30 -5.40 -5.99 -4.05
N GLU A 31 -6.43 -5.76 -3.24
CA GLU A 31 -7.26 -6.82 -2.65
C GLU A 31 -8.10 -7.52 -3.72
N THR A 32 -9.00 -6.78 -4.37
CA THR A 32 -9.90 -7.37 -5.39
C THR A 32 -9.14 -7.99 -6.56
N GLY A 33 -8.00 -7.42 -6.97
CA GLY A 33 -7.14 -7.92 -8.05
C GLY A 33 -6.34 -9.16 -7.65
N GLY A 34 -5.85 -9.21 -6.41
CA GLY A 34 -5.21 -10.40 -5.85
C GLY A 34 -6.16 -11.58 -5.81
N ASP A 35 -7.36 -11.35 -5.30
CA ASP A 35 -8.44 -12.35 -5.24
C ASP A 35 -8.97 -12.74 -6.62
N ALA A 36 -9.00 -11.82 -7.57
CA ALA A 36 -9.38 -12.16 -8.95
C ALA A 36 -8.44 -13.21 -9.55
N LEU A 37 -7.12 -13.05 -9.35
CA LEU A 37 -6.15 -14.01 -9.89
C LEU A 37 -6.13 -15.31 -9.09
N SER A 38 -6.08 -15.22 -7.78
CA SER A 38 -5.93 -16.39 -6.89
C SER A 38 -7.20 -17.23 -6.81
N MET A 39 -8.37 -16.60 -6.69
CA MET A 39 -9.64 -17.27 -6.45
C MET A 39 -10.49 -17.38 -7.71
N THR A 40 -10.73 -16.28 -8.46
CA THR A 40 -11.63 -16.31 -9.62
C THR A 40 -11.02 -17.03 -10.81
N MET A 41 -9.71 -16.83 -11.06
CA MET A 41 -8.97 -17.53 -12.12
C MET A 41 -8.40 -18.88 -11.65
N HIS A 42 -8.64 -19.25 -10.38
CA HIS A 42 -8.24 -20.54 -9.78
C HIS A 42 -6.73 -20.85 -9.83
N LEU A 43 -5.86 -19.82 -9.87
CA LEU A 43 -4.41 -20.04 -9.83
C LEU A 43 -3.89 -20.37 -8.43
N GLY A 44 -4.69 -20.08 -7.39
CA GLY A 44 -4.26 -20.22 -6.00
C GLY A 44 -3.31 -19.13 -5.53
N TYR A 45 -3.03 -19.10 -4.23
CA TYR A 45 -2.26 -17.99 -3.63
C TYR A 45 -0.78 -18.01 -4.00
N LEU A 46 -0.15 -19.19 -4.08
CA LEU A 46 1.29 -19.30 -4.38
C LEU A 46 1.62 -18.80 -5.79
N ASP A 47 0.93 -19.34 -6.81
CA ASP A 47 1.20 -18.98 -8.21
C ASP A 47 0.88 -17.51 -8.46
N SER A 48 -0.22 -17.02 -7.89
CA SER A 48 -0.58 -15.60 -7.94
C SER A 48 0.50 -14.71 -7.28
N THR A 49 1.04 -15.14 -6.13
CA THR A 49 2.14 -14.44 -5.46
C THR A 49 3.39 -14.40 -6.33
N ILE A 50 3.75 -15.50 -6.99
CA ILE A 50 4.92 -15.53 -7.89
C ILE A 50 4.72 -14.57 -9.07
N ILE A 51 3.53 -14.58 -9.70
CA ILE A 51 3.23 -13.69 -10.83
C ILE A 51 3.34 -12.22 -10.40
N PHE A 52 2.66 -11.86 -9.30
CA PHE A 52 2.71 -10.47 -8.82
C PHE A 52 4.06 -10.07 -8.25
N ALA A 53 4.84 -11.00 -7.69
CA ALA A 53 6.21 -10.73 -7.27
C ALA A 53 7.12 -10.39 -8.47
N VAL A 54 6.99 -11.11 -9.58
CA VAL A 54 7.74 -10.79 -10.81
C VAL A 54 7.35 -9.40 -11.32
N ILE A 55 6.07 -9.06 -11.36
CA ILE A 55 5.59 -7.74 -11.76
C ILE A 55 6.12 -6.66 -10.81
N PHE A 56 6.07 -6.90 -9.50
CA PHE A 56 6.56 -5.99 -8.47
C PHE A 56 8.07 -5.72 -8.63
N PHE A 57 8.89 -6.77 -8.72
CA PHE A 57 10.34 -6.59 -8.88
C PHE A 57 10.69 -5.89 -10.19
N ALA A 58 9.99 -6.19 -11.28
CA ALA A 58 10.15 -5.47 -12.53
C ALA A 58 9.79 -3.98 -12.39
N ALA A 59 8.65 -3.67 -11.77
CA ALA A 59 8.20 -2.30 -11.54
C ALA A 59 9.18 -1.52 -10.64
N VAL A 60 9.65 -2.10 -9.55
CA VAL A 60 10.68 -1.51 -8.67
C VAL A 60 11.98 -1.28 -9.43
N ALA A 61 12.42 -2.23 -10.25
CA ALA A 61 13.64 -2.07 -11.05
C ALA A 61 13.52 -0.92 -12.06
N ILE A 62 12.35 -0.75 -12.68
CA ILE A 62 12.05 0.37 -13.57
C ILE A 62 12.04 1.68 -12.77
N GLN A 63 11.36 1.71 -11.62
CA GLN A 63 11.28 2.87 -10.73
C GLN A 63 12.68 3.34 -10.28
N ILE A 64 13.54 2.41 -9.85
CA ILE A 64 14.90 2.73 -9.41
C ILE A 64 15.77 3.26 -10.57
N ARG A 65 15.60 2.70 -11.79
CA ARG A 65 16.34 3.15 -12.98
C ARG A 65 15.83 4.47 -13.56
N ALA A 66 14.59 4.85 -13.28
CA ALA A 66 14.05 6.12 -13.72
C ALA A 66 14.87 7.28 -13.11
N LYS A 67 15.25 8.27 -13.91
CA LYS A 67 16.04 9.42 -13.46
C LYS A 67 15.20 10.49 -12.76
N GLN A 68 13.91 10.50 -13.03
CA GLN A 68 12.95 11.49 -12.56
C GLN A 68 11.69 10.80 -12.07
N PHE A 69 10.88 11.52 -11.31
CA PHE A 69 9.57 11.07 -10.90
C PHE A 69 8.65 10.90 -12.11
N HIS A 70 8.00 9.75 -12.18
CA HIS A 70 6.96 9.42 -13.16
C HIS A 70 5.72 8.92 -12.45
N PRO A 71 4.59 9.66 -12.47
CA PRO A 71 3.38 9.28 -11.75
C PRO A 71 2.91 7.86 -12.06
N MET A 72 2.84 7.51 -13.35
CA MET A 72 2.39 6.18 -13.77
C MET A 72 3.28 5.06 -13.25
N ILE A 73 4.62 5.21 -13.33
CA ILE A 73 5.55 4.19 -12.83
C ILE A 73 5.39 4.02 -11.32
N TYR A 74 5.29 5.13 -10.58
CA TYR A 74 5.08 5.10 -9.12
C TYR A 74 3.80 4.36 -8.75
N TRP A 75 2.66 4.74 -9.34
CA TRP A 75 1.38 4.13 -9.00
C TRP A 75 1.25 2.68 -9.47
N ILE A 76 1.83 2.32 -10.63
CA ILE A 76 1.94 0.92 -11.06
C ILE A 76 2.76 0.12 -10.03
N THR A 77 3.86 0.67 -9.51
CA THR A 77 4.67 0.00 -8.48
C THR A 77 3.90 -0.13 -7.18
N ILE A 78 3.12 0.86 -6.77
CA ILE A 78 2.23 0.79 -5.61
C ILE A 78 1.18 -0.31 -5.80
N ILE A 79 0.50 -0.36 -6.96
CA ILE A 79 -0.50 -1.40 -7.26
C ILE A 79 0.16 -2.79 -7.23
N ALA A 80 1.29 -2.96 -7.89
CA ALA A 80 2.03 -4.23 -7.86
C ALA A 80 2.40 -4.66 -6.44
N THR A 81 2.88 -3.70 -5.61
CA THR A 81 3.25 -3.97 -4.22
C THR A 81 2.06 -4.40 -3.37
N THR A 82 0.91 -3.73 -3.54
CA THR A 82 -0.28 -4.06 -2.76
C THR A 82 -0.88 -5.40 -3.18
N THR A 83 -0.87 -5.72 -4.48
CA THR A 83 -1.41 -6.97 -5.00
C THR A 83 -0.54 -8.18 -4.60
N VAL A 84 0.80 -8.07 -4.69
CA VAL A 84 1.68 -9.14 -4.17
C VAL A 84 1.55 -9.26 -2.65
N GLY A 85 1.32 -8.15 -1.95
CA GLY A 85 1.08 -8.15 -0.50
C GLY A 85 -0.16 -8.94 -0.11
N THR A 86 -1.27 -8.81 -0.86
CA THR A 86 -2.50 -9.60 -0.66
C THR A 86 -2.20 -11.10 -0.80
N THR A 87 -1.74 -11.50 -1.97
CA THR A 87 -1.57 -12.93 -2.27
C THR A 87 -0.51 -13.60 -1.38
N LEU A 88 0.53 -12.86 -0.97
CA LEU A 88 1.56 -13.34 -0.05
C LEU A 88 1.03 -13.51 1.38
N ALA A 89 0.21 -12.56 1.87
CA ALA A 89 -0.43 -12.69 3.17
C ALA A 89 -1.37 -13.88 3.20
N ASP A 90 -2.23 -14.02 2.19
CA ASP A 90 -3.14 -15.16 2.06
C ASP A 90 -2.40 -16.50 1.96
N PHE A 91 -1.30 -16.54 1.21
CA PHE A 91 -0.48 -17.73 1.13
C PHE A 91 0.11 -18.12 2.49
N ALA A 92 0.65 -17.13 3.23
CA ALA A 92 1.22 -17.36 4.55
C ALA A 92 0.16 -17.77 5.57
N ASP A 93 -0.95 -17.06 5.61
CA ASP A 93 -1.95 -17.21 6.66
C ASP A 93 -2.88 -18.41 6.39
N ARG A 94 -3.29 -18.60 5.15
CA ARG A 94 -4.28 -19.63 4.75
C ARG A 94 -3.63 -20.92 4.24
N SER A 95 -2.58 -20.83 3.39
CA SER A 95 -1.96 -22.02 2.79
C SER A 95 -0.89 -22.65 3.70
N LEU A 96 -0.03 -21.82 4.33
CA LEU A 96 0.97 -22.33 5.29
C LEU A 96 0.40 -22.50 6.71
N GLY A 97 -0.81 -21.99 6.98
CA GLY A 97 -1.48 -22.13 8.26
C GLY A 97 -0.86 -21.32 9.41
N ILE A 98 -0.12 -20.25 9.11
CA ILE A 98 0.45 -19.34 10.15
C ILE A 98 -0.70 -18.64 10.89
N GLY A 99 -1.80 -18.38 10.20
CA GLY A 99 -2.99 -17.69 10.70
C GLY A 99 -2.78 -16.19 10.86
N TYR A 100 -3.86 -15.42 10.80
CA TYR A 100 -3.84 -13.96 10.76
C TYR A 100 -3.11 -13.30 11.93
N THR A 101 -3.24 -13.84 13.17
CA THR A 101 -2.54 -13.30 14.33
C THR A 101 -1.02 -13.51 14.23
N GLY A 102 -0.60 -14.70 13.80
CA GLY A 102 0.81 -15.03 13.62
C GLY A 102 1.44 -14.23 12.49
N GLY A 103 0.78 -14.22 11.31
CA GLY A 103 1.21 -13.47 10.15
C GLY A 103 1.31 -11.97 10.42
N ALA A 104 0.27 -11.37 11.00
CA ALA A 104 0.29 -9.96 11.36
C ALA A 104 1.41 -9.61 12.35
N SER A 105 1.65 -10.47 13.36
CA SER A 105 2.72 -10.24 14.35
C SER A 105 4.11 -10.28 13.72
N ILE A 106 4.40 -11.28 12.89
CA ILE A 106 5.68 -11.42 12.19
C ILE A 106 5.89 -10.22 11.24
N LEU A 107 4.89 -9.89 10.44
CA LEU A 107 4.97 -8.80 9.47
C LEU A 107 5.12 -7.43 10.15
N PHE A 108 4.47 -7.22 11.31
CA PHE A 108 4.66 -6.01 12.11
C PHE A 108 6.11 -5.88 12.60
N ILE A 109 6.71 -6.97 13.10
CA ILE A 109 8.11 -6.99 13.52
C ILE A 109 9.03 -6.68 12.33
N MET A 110 8.79 -7.30 11.17
CA MET A 110 9.59 -7.08 9.95
C MET A 110 9.47 -5.63 9.46
N LEU A 111 8.27 -5.04 9.50
CA LEU A 111 8.04 -3.64 9.15
C LEU A 111 8.80 -2.69 10.09
N MET A 112 8.68 -2.90 11.40
CA MET A 112 9.38 -2.09 12.39
C MET A 112 10.90 -2.24 12.26
N ALA A 113 11.39 -3.45 12.03
CA ALA A 113 12.82 -3.72 11.78
C ALA A 113 13.29 -3.01 10.50
N SER A 114 12.52 -3.06 9.42
CA SER A 114 12.83 -2.37 8.17
C SER A 114 12.96 -0.84 8.38
N LEU A 115 12.00 -0.22 9.05
CA LEU A 115 12.04 1.20 9.39
C LEU A 115 13.23 1.55 10.30
N ALA A 116 13.50 0.71 11.32
CA ALA A 116 14.61 0.91 12.24
C ALA A 116 15.98 0.80 11.53
N ILE A 117 16.17 -0.23 10.69
CA ILE A 117 17.38 -0.42 9.92
C ILE A 117 17.57 0.73 8.92
N TRP A 118 16.51 1.14 8.23
CA TRP A 118 16.55 2.31 7.34
C TRP A 118 16.96 3.57 8.10
N ARG A 119 16.32 3.85 9.24
CA ARG A 119 16.64 5.01 10.09
C ARG A 119 18.09 4.98 10.58
N TYR A 120 18.57 3.82 11.03
CA TYR A 120 19.92 3.64 11.51
C TYR A 120 20.96 3.80 10.38
N THR A 121 20.68 3.25 9.18
CA THR A 121 21.62 3.23 8.07
C THR A 121 21.73 4.58 7.34
N LEU A 122 20.60 5.29 7.16
CA LEU A 122 20.51 6.49 6.33
C LEU A 122 20.13 7.76 7.10
N GLY A 123 19.93 7.66 8.41
CA GLY A 123 19.67 8.81 9.27
C GLY A 123 18.25 9.35 9.21
N SER A 124 17.44 8.98 8.21
CA SER A 124 16.05 9.44 8.03
C SER A 124 15.21 8.39 7.31
N VAL A 125 13.93 8.31 7.70
CA VAL A 125 12.88 7.55 7.01
C VAL A 125 11.85 8.48 6.35
N SER A 126 12.19 9.75 6.16
CA SER A 126 11.34 10.72 5.48
C SER A 126 11.24 10.39 3.99
N ILE A 127 10.03 10.45 3.43
CA ILE A 127 9.82 10.31 1.99
C ILE A 127 10.54 11.39 1.20
N ASN A 128 10.77 12.55 1.82
CA ASN A 128 11.51 13.65 1.22
C ASN A 128 13.02 13.36 1.06
N THR A 129 13.51 12.19 1.49
CA THR A 129 14.89 11.73 1.28
C THR A 129 14.99 10.65 0.22
N VAL A 130 13.86 10.20 -0.36
CA VAL A 130 13.81 9.11 -1.33
C VAL A 130 14.17 9.61 -2.73
N GLY A 131 15.47 9.67 -3.03
CA GLY A 131 15.99 10.15 -4.32
C GLY A 131 17.21 9.37 -4.82
N SER A 132 17.76 8.46 -4.02
CA SER A 132 18.87 7.61 -4.41
C SER A 132 18.43 6.14 -4.52
N PRO A 133 19.10 5.30 -5.33
CA PRO A 133 18.77 3.87 -5.42
C PRO A 133 18.74 3.15 -4.07
N LYS A 134 19.62 3.55 -3.14
CA LYS A 134 19.69 2.96 -1.80
C LYS A 134 18.48 3.34 -0.94
N THR A 135 18.06 4.62 -0.95
CA THR A 135 16.86 5.08 -0.23
C THR A 135 15.60 4.49 -0.83
N GLU A 136 15.53 4.36 -2.17
CA GLU A 136 14.41 3.72 -2.85
C GLU A 136 14.28 2.23 -2.49
N LEU A 137 15.39 1.50 -2.39
CA LEU A 137 15.35 0.11 -1.99
C LEU A 137 14.74 -0.06 -0.58
N PHE A 138 15.18 0.74 0.40
CA PHE A 138 14.59 0.74 1.74
C PHE A 138 13.10 1.10 1.70
N TYR A 139 12.74 2.11 0.91
CA TYR A 139 11.35 2.55 0.75
C TYR A 139 10.46 1.42 0.23
N TRP A 140 10.85 0.74 -0.87
CA TRP A 140 10.04 -0.32 -1.46
C TRP A 140 9.98 -1.59 -0.60
N VAL A 141 11.07 -1.95 0.08
CA VAL A 141 11.08 -3.05 1.05
C VAL A 141 10.13 -2.75 2.23
N THR A 142 10.19 -1.54 2.76
CA THR A 142 9.30 -1.10 3.86
C THR A 142 7.84 -1.10 3.41
N ILE A 143 7.56 -0.60 2.21
CA ILE A 143 6.21 -0.64 1.63
C ILE A 143 5.75 -2.08 1.45
N MET A 144 6.57 -2.98 0.96
CA MET A 144 6.22 -4.39 0.80
C MET A 144 5.74 -5.01 2.11
N PHE A 145 6.50 -4.85 3.20
CA PHE A 145 6.07 -5.32 4.52
C PHE A 145 4.80 -4.65 5.01
N SER A 146 4.67 -3.34 4.79
CA SER A 146 3.46 -2.59 5.16
C SER A 146 2.22 -3.08 4.40
N GLN A 147 2.34 -3.36 3.11
CA GLN A 147 1.22 -3.82 2.30
C GLN A 147 0.79 -5.24 2.69
N THR A 148 1.75 -6.15 2.89
CA THR A 148 1.45 -7.52 3.32
C THR A 148 0.84 -7.55 4.72
N LEU A 149 1.41 -6.77 5.67
CA LEU A 149 0.85 -6.60 7.01
C LEU A 149 -0.60 -6.08 6.97
N GLY A 150 -0.89 -5.13 6.08
CA GLY A 150 -2.21 -4.52 6.01
C GLY A 150 -3.30 -5.51 5.60
N THR A 151 -3.01 -6.47 4.71
CA THR A 151 -3.95 -7.58 4.41
C THR A 151 -4.19 -8.41 5.67
N ALA A 152 -3.13 -8.93 6.28
CA ALA A 152 -3.24 -9.76 7.47
C ALA A 152 -3.99 -9.05 8.63
N LEU A 153 -3.81 -7.72 8.79
CA LEU A 153 -4.56 -6.92 9.76
C LEU A 153 -6.02 -6.72 9.37
N GLY A 154 -6.32 -6.54 8.08
CA GLY A 154 -7.67 -6.43 7.57
C GLY A 154 -8.46 -7.72 7.85
N ASP A 155 -7.91 -8.84 7.45
CA ASP A 155 -8.47 -10.17 7.68
C ASP A 155 -8.60 -10.49 9.17
N TRP A 156 -7.56 -10.20 9.95
CA TRP A 156 -7.62 -10.39 11.41
C TRP A 156 -8.76 -9.58 12.04
N THR A 157 -8.95 -8.34 11.59
CA THR A 157 -10.00 -7.46 12.13
C THR A 157 -11.39 -7.94 11.71
N ALA A 158 -11.55 -8.34 10.46
CA ALA A 158 -12.83 -8.80 9.94
C ALA A 158 -13.22 -10.18 10.51
N ASP A 159 -12.31 -11.15 10.40
CA ASP A 159 -12.60 -12.56 10.69
C ASP A 159 -12.29 -12.91 12.15
N THR A 160 -11.04 -12.67 12.62
CA THR A 160 -10.60 -13.14 13.95
C THR A 160 -11.20 -12.27 15.08
N ALA A 161 -11.18 -10.95 14.91
CA ALA A 161 -11.82 -10.04 15.88
C ALA A 161 -13.34 -9.99 15.74
N GLY A 162 -13.90 -10.58 14.67
CA GLY A 162 -15.33 -10.72 14.45
C GLY A 162 -16.07 -9.42 14.17
N LEU A 163 -15.37 -8.38 13.67
CA LEU A 163 -15.97 -7.07 13.40
C LEU A 163 -16.60 -7.00 12.00
N GLY A 164 -16.31 -7.99 11.15
CA GLY A 164 -16.71 -8.00 9.76
C GLY A 164 -16.06 -6.88 8.94
N TYR A 165 -16.30 -6.86 7.64
CA TYR A 165 -15.68 -5.90 6.72
C TYR A 165 -16.11 -4.46 7.02
N THR A 166 -17.40 -4.23 7.31
CA THR A 166 -17.91 -2.90 7.64
C THR A 166 -17.32 -2.37 8.96
N GLY A 167 -17.23 -3.21 9.98
CA GLY A 167 -16.62 -2.83 11.27
C GLY A 167 -15.13 -2.52 11.12
N GLY A 168 -14.40 -3.33 10.37
CA GLY A 168 -13.01 -3.06 10.02
C GLY A 168 -12.84 -1.74 9.27
N ALA A 169 -13.67 -1.47 8.26
CA ALA A 169 -13.63 -0.22 7.50
C ALA A 169 -13.90 1.01 8.39
N LEU A 170 -14.84 0.92 9.32
CA LEU A 170 -15.12 2.00 10.28
C LEU A 170 -13.94 2.26 11.21
N ILE A 171 -13.29 1.21 11.74
CA ILE A 171 -12.14 1.34 12.64
C ILE A 171 -10.96 1.97 11.90
N PHE A 172 -10.54 1.40 10.75
CA PHE A 172 -9.39 1.92 10.03
C PHE A 172 -9.67 3.32 9.44
N GLY A 173 -10.91 3.59 9.01
CA GLY A 173 -11.36 4.92 8.60
C GLY A 173 -11.29 5.93 9.74
N ALA A 174 -11.78 5.59 10.93
CA ALA A 174 -11.70 6.44 12.10
C ALA A 174 -10.25 6.72 12.52
N LEU A 175 -9.37 5.70 12.50
CA LEU A 175 -7.95 5.87 12.78
C LEU A 175 -7.27 6.81 11.78
N LEU A 176 -7.60 6.73 10.49
CA LEU A 176 -7.09 7.65 9.48
C LEU A 176 -7.59 9.08 9.70
N LEU A 177 -8.85 9.25 10.10
CA LEU A 177 -9.39 10.57 10.47
C LEU A 177 -8.68 11.14 11.70
N LEU A 178 -8.33 10.31 12.68
CA LEU A 178 -7.54 10.72 13.85
C LEU A 178 -6.12 11.14 13.45
N VAL A 179 -5.47 10.42 12.52
CA VAL A 179 -4.15 10.83 11.98
C VAL A 179 -4.26 12.16 11.23
N ALA A 180 -5.32 12.35 10.43
CA ALA A 180 -5.58 13.61 9.75
C ALA A 180 -5.83 14.75 10.75
N ALA A 181 -6.62 14.52 11.79
CA ALA A 181 -6.82 15.50 12.86
C ALA A 181 -5.53 15.82 13.60
N ALA A 182 -4.69 14.82 13.88
CA ALA A 182 -3.39 15.00 14.51
C ALA A 182 -2.44 15.86 13.63
N TYR A 183 -2.50 15.71 12.32
CA TYR A 183 -1.72 16.53 11.38
C TYR A 183 -2.01 18.03 11.54
N TYR A 184 -3.29 18.42 11.74
CA TYR A 184 -3.69 19.83 11.87
C TYR A 184 -3.64 20.36 13.31
N ARG A 185 -3.66 19.48 14.31
CA ARG A 185 -3.85 19.90 15.72
C ARG A 185 -2.67 19.61 16.63
N THR A 186 -1.65 18.87 16.16
CA THR A 186 -0.51 18.46 17.00
C THR A 186 0.83 18.83 16.36
N LYS A 187 1.91 18.71 17.12
CA LYS A 187 3.29 18.87 16.67
C LYS A 187 4.00 17.55 16.37
N ILE A 188 3.23 16.47 16.20
CA ILE A 188 3.80 15.16 15.83
C ILE A 188 4.51 15.26 14.48
N SER A 189 5.67 14.62 14.37
CA SER A 189 6.46 14.62 13.13
C SER A 189 5.62 14.16 11.92
N HIS A 190 5.65 14.94 10.85
CA HIS A 190 4.97 14.62 9.59
C HIS A 190 5.41 13.26 9.02
N THR A 191 6.68 12.87 9.25
CA THR A 191 7.18 11.55 8.86
C THR A 191 6.47 10.42 9.61
N VAL A 192 6.26 10.58 10.92
CA VAL A 192 5.51 9.60 11.74
C VAL A 192 4.06 9.53 11.28
N LEU A 193 3.41 10.68 11.10
CA LEU A 193 2.02 10.73 10.63
C LEU A 193 1.87 10.13 9.24
N PHE A 194 2.82 10.39 8.32
CA PHE A 194 2.83 9.78 7.00
C PHE A 194 2.87 8.25 7.08
N TRP A 195 3.85 7.68 7.80
CA TRP A 195 3.97 6.23 7.89
C TRP A 195 2.77 5.59 8.60
N THR A 196 2.24 6.24 9.63
CA THR A 196 1.02 5.79 10.31
C THR A 196 -0.17 5.74 9.35
N ALA A 197 -0.42 6.83 8.62
CA ALA A 197 -1.49 6.87 7.61
C ALA A 197 -1.24 5.85 6.48
N PHE A 198 0.01 5.77 5.99
CA PHE A 198 0.37 4.86 4.90
C PHE A 198 0.13 3.39 5.27
N ILE A 199 0.48 2.99 6.50
CA ILE A 199 0.23 1.65 7.04
C ILE A 199 -1.27 1.41 7.18
N LEU A 200 -2.03 2.37 7.72
CA LEU A 200 -3.47 2.23 7.98
C LEU A 200 -4.33 2.22 6.71
N THR A 201 -3.88 2.84 5.61
CA THR A 201 -4.63 2.78 4.34
C THR A 201 -4.71 1.37 3.77
N ARG A 202 -3.76 0.49 4.11
CA ARG A 202 -3.75 -0.85 3.53
C ARG A 202 -4.80 -1.79 4.14
N PRO A 203 -4.93 -1.94 5.48
CA PRO A 203 -6.02 -2.71 6.06
C PRO A 203 -7.39 -2.10 5.74
N LEU A 204 -7.51 -0.76 5.63
CA LEU A 204 -8.74 -0.15 5.12
C LEU A 204 -9.06 -0.64 3.71
N GLY A 205 -8.08 -0.62 2.79
CA GLY A 205 -8.28 -1.09 1.43
C GLY A 205 -8.60 -2.59 1.35
N ALA A 206 -8.02 -3.41 2.23
CA ALA A 206 -8.32 -4.84 2.32
C ALA A 206 -9.80 -5.07 2.69
N VAL A 207 -10.22 -4.54 3.83
CA VAL A 207 -11.62 -4.75 4.28
C VAL A 207 -12.65 -4.11 3.33
N VAL A 208 -12.31 -3.02 2.63
CA VAL A 208 -13.18 -2.43 1.60
C VAL A 208 -13.22 -3.31 0.35
N GLY A 209 -12.08 -3.87 -0.07
CA GLY A 209 -12.00 -4.81 -1.18
C GLY A 209 -12.84 -6.05 -0.92
N ASP A 210 -12.67 -6.67 0.25
CA ASP A 210 -13.46 -7.80 0.72
C ASP A 210 -14.95 -7.47 0.82
N PHE A 211 -15.29 -6.29 1.33
CA PHE A 211 -16.68 -5.84 1.35
C PHE A 211 -17.29 -5.78 -0.05
N LEU A 212 -16.53 -5.39 -1.05
CA LEU A 212 -17.02 -5.34 -2.43
C LEU A 212 -17.21 -6.74 -3.04
N ASP A 213 -16.31 -7.68 -2.82
CA ASP A 213 -16.22 -8.89 -3.62
C ASP A 213 -16.56 -10.20 -2.89
N LYS A 214 -16.60 -10.20 -1.56
CA LYS A 214 -16.99 -11.40 -0.81
C LYS A 214 -18.51 -11.63 -0.84
N PRO A 215 -18.97 -12.89 -0.65
CA PRO A 215 -20.38 -13.23 -0.69
C PRO A 215 -21.21 -12.44 0.34
N ILE A 216 -22.47 -12.20 0.02
CA ILE A 216 -23.45 -11.56 0.93
C ILE A 216 -23.56 -12.31 2.25
N THR A 217 -23.44 -13.64 2.23
CA THR A 217 -23.45 -14.51 3.42
C THR A 217 -22.28 -14.25 4.36
N SER A 218 -21.19 -13.69 3.85
CA SER A 218 -20.01 -13.27 4.61
C SER A 218 -19.97 -11.78 4.91
N GLY A 219 -21.06 -11.05 4.60
CA GLY A 219 -21.16 -9.60 4.85
C GLY A 219 -20.61 -8.72 3.73
N GLY A 220 -20.31 -9.28 2.55
CA GLY A 220 -19.89 -8.55 1.36
C GLY A 220 -21.06 -8.18 0.44
N LEU A 221 -20.74 -7.57 -0.70
CA LEU A 221 -21.69 -7.17 -1.75
C LEU A 221 -21.76 -8.16 -2.92
N ASP A 222 -20.90 -9.18 -2.93
CA ASP A 222 -20.80 -10.22 -3.98
C ASP A 222 -20.58 -9.64 -5.40
N LEU A 223 -19.84 -8.53 -5.50
CA LEU A 223 -19.51 -7.94 -6.80
C LEU A 223 -18.45 -8.79 -7.50
N SER A 224 -18.52 -8.85 -8.84
CA SER A 224 -17.47 -9.50 -9.63
C SER A 224 -16.10 -8.87 -9.35
N ARG A 225 -15.12 -9.65 -8.89
CA ARG A 225 -13.75 -9.20 -8.62
C ARG A 225 -13.10 -8.55 -9.83
N ILE A 226 -13.32 -9.10 -11.03
CA ILE A 226 -12.80 -8.55 -12.28
C ILE A 226 -13.45 -7.19 -12.57
N ALA A 227 -14.78 -7.07 -12.41
CA ALA A 227 -15.47 -5.81 -12.63
C ALA A 227 -15.05 -4.74 -11.60
N ALA A 228 -15.01 -5.08 -10.31
CA ALA A 228 -14.57 -4.18 -9.24
C ALA A 228 -13.13 -3.70 -9.49
N SER A 229 -12.21 -4.62 -9.78
CA SER A 229 -10.81 -4.28 -10.11
C SER A 229 -10.70 -3.40 -11.34
N SER A 230 -11.49 -3.65 -12.37
CA SER A 230 -11.48 -2.84 -13.61
C SER A 230 -11.96 -1.41 -13.33
N VAL A 231 -13.04 -1.24 -12.57
CA VAL A 231 -13.56 0.08 -12.18
C VAL A 231 -12.55 0.85 -11.33
N LEU A 232 -11.93 0.19 -10.35
CA LEU A 232 -10.90 0.79 -9.51
C LEU A 232 -9.68 1.22 -10.32
N LEU A 233 -9.21 0.36 -11.25
CA LEU A 233 -8.10 0.68 -12.12
C LEU A 233 -8.39 1.89 -13.02
N LEU A 234 -9.59 1.94 -13.61
CA LEU A 234 -10.02 3.07 -14.43
C LEU A 234 -10.13 4.35 -13.60
N ALA A 235 -10.66 4.27 -12.37
CA ALA A 235 -10.74 5.42 -11.48
C ALA A 235 -9.35 5.94 -11.11
N ILE A 236 -8.40 5.06 -10.79
CA ILE A 236 -7.00 5.43 -10.50
C ILE A 236 -6.38 6.11 -11.73
N ALA A 237 -6.50 5.50 -12.91
CA ALA A 237 -5.96 6.05 -14.15
C ALA A 237 -6.55 7.43 -14.46
N ALA A 238 -7.86 7.59 -14.32
CA ALA A 238 -8.54 8.87 -14.49
C ALA A 238 -8.01 9.93 -13.50
N MET A 239 -7.86 9.57 -12.23
CA MET A 239 -7.32 10.51 -11.22
C MET A 239 -5.88 10.92 -11.51
N ILE A 240 -5.02 10.00 -11.96
CA ILE A 240 -3.63 10.31 -12.34
C ILE A 240 -3.59 11.29 -13.51
N VAL A 241 -4.51 11.15 -14.47
CA VAL A 241 -4.58 12.02 -15.65
C VAL A 241 -5.22 13.38 -15.34
N MET A 242 -6.29 13.39 -14.53
CA MET A 242 -7.06 14.60 -14.24
C MET A 242 -6.38 15.52 -13.22
N PHE A 243 -5.61 14.96 -12.29
CA PHE A 243 -4.95 15.71 -11.23
C PHE A 243 -3.44 15.68 -11.43
N GLU A 244 -2.83 16.85 -11.52
CA GLU A 244 -1.39 16.98 -11.65
C GLU A 244 -0.66 16.31 -10.48
N GLN A 245 0.22 15.38 -10.80
CA GLN A 245 1.06 14.67 -9.83
C GLN A 245 2.46 15.25 -9.87
N ARG A 246 2.85 15.98 -8.84
CA ARG A 246 4.19 16.57 -8.70
C ARG A 246 5.08 15.71 -7.81
N ALA A 247 6.38 15.71 -8.08
CA ALA A 247 7.36 15.10 -7.18
C ALA A 247 7.44 15.90 -5.86
N ALA A 248 7.57 15.20 -4.74
CA ALA A 248 7.88 15.85 -3.48
C ALA A 248 9.29 16.45 -3.52
N ARG A 249 9.51 17.58 -2.81
CA ARG A 249 10.82 18.23 -2.72
C ARG A 249 11.70 17.49 -1.74
N LEU A 250 12.99 17.35 -2.05
CA LEU A 250 13.96 16.82 -1.08
C LEU A 250 14.09 17.82 0.07
N SER A 251 14.05 17.32 1.31
CA SER A 251 14.45 18.09 2.49
C SER A 251 15.97 18.11 2.58
N HIS A 252 16.55 19.28 2.67
CA HIS A 252 17.98 19.47 2.94
C HIS A 252 18.29 19.24 4.42
#